data_7d67be1ac412fa437429224b52464cf8
#
_entry.id   7d67be1ac412fa437429224b52464cf8
#
_cell.length_a   1.000
_cell.length_b   1.000
_cell.length_c   1.000
_cell.angle_alpha   90.00
_cell.angle_beta   90.00
_cell.angle_gamma   90.00
#
_symmetry.space_group_name_H-M   'P 1'
#
loop_
_entity.id
_entity.type
_entity.pdbx_description
1 polymer ?
#
loop_
_entity_poly.entity_id
_entity_poly.type
_entity_poly.pdbx_seq_one_letter_code
_entity_poly.pdbx_strand_id
1 'polypeptide(L)'
;MTQILDRETLDGRVVLNGTWEQFKLIQKVSEASPGIKLSFFAGAIEILMPGFQHENFSEIIGYLVTTFLLQQAIKFYPSGSMTQEKTPEASTQADKSFCLGEPKLIPDLSIEVVYQEIGFKTPFF
;
A
#
# COMPACT_ATOMS: atom_id res chain seq x y z
N MET A 1 -2.30 -26.68 15.66
CA MET A 1 -2.36 -26.16 15.37
C MET A 1 -2.41 -25.64 14.73
N THR A 2 -2.50 -25.19 14.49
CA THR A 2 -2.58 -24.56 14.14
C THR A 2 -2.61 -23.93 13.38
N GLN A 3 -2.64 -23.54 13.16
CA GLN A 3 -2.67 -22.80 12.59
C GLN A 3 -2.51 -22.07 11.81
N ILE A 4 -2.31 -22.04 11.43
CA ILE A 4 -2.17 -21.42 10.84
C ILE A 4 -2.55 -20.38 10.35
N LEU A 5 -3.06 -20.05 10.23
CA LEU A 5 -3.53 -19.23 9.83
C LEU A 5 -3.66 -18.20 9.99
N ASP A 6 -3.52 -18.19 10.27
CA ASP A 6 -3.54 -17.18 10.71
C ASP A 6 -3.45 -15.87 10.10
N ARG A 7 -3.58 -15.64 8.94
CA ARG A 7 -3.56 -14.41 8.22
C ARG A 7 -4.87 -13.68 8.40
N GLU A 8 -4.80 -12.45 8.86
CA GLU A 8 -5.99 -11.65 9.07
C GLU A 8 -6.68 -11.37 7.74
N THR A 9 -8.00 -11.42 7.75
CA THR A 9 -8.78 -11.07 6.56
C THR A 9 -8.85 -9.57 6.38
N LEU A 10 -9.03 -8.84 7.48
CA LEU A 10 -9.15 -7.39 7.47
C LEU A 10 -7.81 -6.75 7.75
N ASP A 11 -7.65 -5.52 7.29
CA ASP A 11 -6.44 -4.77 7.58
C ASP A 11 -6.35 -4.41 9.05
N GLY A 12 -5.15 -4.45 9.60
CA GLY A 12 -4.86 -3.83 10.88
C GLY A 12 -4.45 -2.38 10.62
N ARG A 13 -5.01 -1.44 11.38
CA ARG A 13 -4.75 -0.04 11.12
C ARG A 13 -4.67 0.75 12.42
N VAL A 14 -3.60 1.52 12.57
CA VAL A 14 -3.42 2.41 13.71
C VAL A 14 -3.10 3.80 13.18
N VAL A 15 -3.75 4.81 13.73
CA VAL A 15 -3.49 6.19 13.37
C VAL A 15 -3.07 6.93 14.62
N LEU A 16 -1.92 7.59 14.56
CA LEU A 16 -1.35 8.31 15.68
C LEU A 16 -1.10 9.75 15.26
N ASN A 17 -1.21 10.66 16.22
CA ASN A 17 -0.70 12.01 16.00
C ASN A 17 0.79 12.01 16.28
N GLY A 18 1.55 12.68 15.46
CA GLY A 18 2.99 12.73 15.66
C GLY A 18 3.66 13.69 14.74
N THR A 19 4.97 13.83 14.92
CA THR A 19 5.79 14.71 14.11
C THR A 19 6.44 13.94 12.99
N TRP A 20 6.97 14.67 12.02
CA TRP A 20 7.75 14.08 10.94
C TRP A 20 8.91 13.26 11.50
N GLU A 21 9.59 13.80 12.51
CA GLU A 21 10.72 13.09 13.13
C GLU A 21 10.29 11.79 13.76
N GLN A 22 9.15 11.80 14.43
CA GLN A 22 8.60 10.56 15.01
C GLN A 22 8.23 9.57 13.93
N PHE A 23 7.65 10.04 12.85
CA PHE A 23 7.32 9.19 11.71
C PHE A 23 8.59 8.53 11.16
N LYS A 24 9.65 9.31 10.98
CA LYS A 24 10.89 8.76 10.43
C LYS A 24 11.53 7.73 11.36
N LEU A 25 11.39 7.90 12.67
CA LEU A 25 11.87 6.89 13.60
C LEU A 25 11.08 5.58 13.47
N ILE A 26 9.77 5.68 13.37
CA ILE A 26 8.93 4.50 13.18
C ILE A 26 9.26 3.82 11.86
N GLN A 27 9.44 4.60 10.81
CA GLN A 27 9.79 4.09 9.49
C GLN A 27 11.10 3.29 9.56
N LYS A 28 12.09 3.84 10.23
CA LYS A 28 13.39 3.18 10.35
C LYS A 28 13.29 1.87 11.10
N VAL A 29 12.54 1.86 12.20
CA VAL A 29 12.36 0.64 12.98
C VAL A 29 11.60 -0.42 12.18
N SER A 30 10.66 0.03 11.34
CA SER A 30 9.80 -0.88 10.59
C SER A 30 10.44 -1.46 9.35
N GLU A 31 11.62 -0.98 8.96
CA GLU A 31 12.24 -1.42 7.72
C GLU A 31 12.48 -2.93 7.69
N ALA A 32 12.72 -3.51 8.84
CA ALA A 32 12.98 -4.94 8.94
C ALA A 32 11.70 -5.76 9.10
N SER A 33 10.53 -5.12 9.10
CA SER A 33 9.26 -5.80 9.34
C SER A 33 8.41 -5.77 8.08
N PRO A 34 8.44 -6.82 7.27
CA PRO A 34 7.61 -6.85 6.07
C PRO A 34 6.13 -6.87 6.46
N GLY A 35 5.30 -6.39 5.57
CA GLY A 35 3.87 -6.40 5.81
C GLY A 35 3.35 -5.19 6.55
N ILE A 36 4.19 -4.18 6.75
CA ILE A 36 3.77 -2.94 7.39
C ILE A 36 3.93 -1.82 6.38
N LYS A 37 2.89 -1.01 6.22
CA LYS A 37 2.93 0.17 5.36
C LYS A 37 2.72 1.40 6.22
N LEU A 38 3.54 2.40 5.98
CA LEU A 38 3.50 3.63 6.76
C LEU A 38 3.16 4.80 5.87
N SER A 39 2.37 5.73 6.38
CA SER A 39 2.16 6.99 5.70
C SER A 39 2.05 8.12 6.71
N PHE A 40 2.35 9.31 6.26
CA PHE A 40 2.33 10.51 7.08
C PHE A 40 1.70 11.64 6.29
N PHE A 41 0.76 12.32 6.92
CA PHE A 41 0.17 13.51 6.33
C PHE A 41 -0.43 14.38 7.42
N ALA A 42 -0.08 15.66 7.40
CA ALA A 42 -0.68 16.65 8.28
C ALA A 42 -0.64 16.25 9.76
N GLY A 43 0.49 15.73 10.20
CA GLY A 43 0.67 15.36 11.62
C GLY A 43 0.04 14.05 12.00
N ALA A 44 -0.46 13.28 11.04
CA ALA A 44 -1.03 11.95 11.31
C ALA A 44 -0.10 10.88 10.74
N ILE A 45 0.21 9.91 11.57
CA ILE A 45 1.01 8.75 11.19
C ILE A 45 0.07 7.57 11.08
N GLU A 46 0.02 6.95 9.90
CA GLU A 46 -0.79 5.75 9.73
C GLU A 46 0.12 4.54 9.61
N ILE A 47 -0.18 3.53 10.40
CA ILE A 47 0.50 2.24 10.36
C ILE A 47 -0.53 1.23 9.89
N LEU A 48 -0.28 0.65 8.73
CA LEU A 48 -1.22 -0.27 8.09
C LEU A 48 -0.57 -1.63 7.95
N MET A 49 -1.28 -2.66 8.40
CA MET A 49 -0.88 -4.04 8.18
C MET A 49 -1.93 -4.65 7.26
N PRO A 50 -1.65 -4.72 5.95
CA PRO A 50 -2.64 -5.22 4.99
C PRO A 50 -3.02 -6.66 5.29
N GLY A 51 -4.31 -6.94 5.28
CA GLY A 51 -4.81 -8.28 5.47
C GLY A 51 -4.85 -9.06 4.17
N PHE A 52 -5.39 -10.27 4.25
CA PHE A 52 -5.43 -11.14 3.09
C PHE A 52 -6.22 -10.55 1.93
N GLN A 53 -7.37 -9.96 2.21
CA GLN A 53 -8.20 -9.38 1.14
C GLN A 53 -7.51 -8.23 0.44
N HIS A 54 -6.82 -7.39 1.22
CA HIS A 54 -6.08 -6.27 0.65
C HIS A 54 -5.01 -6.78 -0.32
N GLU A 55 -4.23 -7.76 0.11
CA GLU A 55 -3.17 -8.31 -0.72
C GLU A 55 -3.74 -9.00 -1.96
N ASN A 56 -4.84 -9.72 -1.79
CA ASN A 56 -5.47 -10.41 -2.90
C ASN A 56 -5.96 -9.43 -3.96
N PHE A 57 -6.64 -8.36 -3.52
CA PHE A 57 -7.11 -7.35 -4.46
C PHE A 57 -5.97 -6.62 -5.14
N SER A 58 -4.89 -6.34 -4.40
CA SER A 58 -3.72 -5.70 -4.98
C SER A 58 -3.13 -6.53 -6.12
N GLU A 59 -3.03 -7.84 -5.91
CA GLU A 59 -2.47 -8.72 -6.93
C GLU A 59 -3.39 -8.79 -8.15
N ILE A 60 -4.69 -8.90 -7.94
CA ILE A 60 -5.64 -8.96 -9.04
C ILE A 60 -5.61 -7.68 -9.86
N ILE A 61 -5.63 -6.53 -9.18
CA ILE A 61 -5.61 -5.24 -9.88
C ILE A 61 -4.30 -5.09 -10.63
N GLY A 62 -3.19 -5.47 -10.03
CA GLY A 62 -1.90 -5.43 -10.71
C GLY A 62 -1.89 -6.27 -11.98
N TYR A 63 -2.49 -7.46 -11.92
CA TYR A 63 -2.60 -8.33 -13.08
C TYR A 63 -3.43 -7.68 -14.18
N LEU A 64 -4.57 -7.08 -13.81
CA LEU A 64 -5.43 -6.45 -14.80
C LEU A 64 -4.77 -5.27 -15.46
N VAL A 65 -4.07 -4.44 -14.69
CA VAL A 65 -3.36 -3.28 -15.23
C VAL A 65 -2.25 -3.74 -16.17
N THR A 66 -1.48 -4.75 -15.75
CA THR A 66 -0.41 -5.28 -16.57
C THR A 66 -0.94 -5.82 -17.90
N THR A 67 -2.05 -6.56 -17.84
CA THR A 67 -2.67 -7.09 -19.04
C THR A 67 -3.11 -5.98 -19.98
N PHE A 68 -3.71 -4.93 -19.42
CA PHE A 68 -4.14 -3.79 -20.21
C PHE A 68 -2.96 -3.13 -20.91
N LEU A 69 -1.87 -2.88 -20.17
CA LEU A 69 -0.69 -2.23 -20.72
C LEU A 69 -0.09 -3.07 -21.85
N LEU A 70 -0.04 -4.38 -21.66
CA LEU A 70 0.47 -5.27 -22.70
C LEU A 70 -0.41 -5.22 -23.97
N GLN A 71 -1.72 -5.22 -23.80
CA GLN A 71 -2.63 -5.18 -24.93
C GLN A 71 -2.54 -3.87 -25.68
N GLN A 72 -2.23 -2.78 -24.99
CA GLN A 72 -2.07 -1.47 -25.61
C GLN A 72 -0.66 -1.26 -26.16
N ALA A 73 0.21 -2.25 -26.03
CA ALA A 73 1.60 -2.17 -26.48
C ALA A 73 2.34 -1.02 -25.80
N ILE A 74 2.00 -0.74 -24.54
CA ILE A 74 2.67 0.27 -23.76
C ILE A 74 3.80 -0.40 -23.00
N LYS A 75 5.03 0.10 -23.19
CA LYS A 75 6.17 -0.41 -22.45
C LYS A 75 6.09 0.06 -21.02
N PHE A 76 6.29 -0.87 -20.08
CA PHE A 76 6.16 -0.52 -18.68
C PHE A 76 7.15 -1.30 -17.81
N TYR A 77 7.42 -0.74 -16.64
CA TYR A 77 8.32 -1.34 -15.67
C TYR A 77 7.64 -1.31 -14.31
N PRO A 78 7.27 -2.49 -13.77
CA PRO A 78 6.68 -2.52 -12.43
C PRO A 78 7.71 -2.03 -11.43
N SER A 79 7.33 -1.11 -10.57
CA SER A 79 8.23 -0.56 -9.56
C SER A 79 7.78 -0.90 -8.13
N GLY A 80 6.76 -1.73 -7.99
CA GLY A 80 6.37 -2.26 -6.68
C GLY A 80 5.79 -1.22 -5.76
N SER A 81 6.06 -1.39 -4.47
CA SER A 81 5.56 -0.48 -3.45
C SER A 81 6.60 0.58 -3.17
N MET A 82 6.70 1.55 -4.05
CA MET A 82 7.66 2.63 -3.86
C MET A 82 7.14 3.63 -2.84
N THR A 83 8.05 4.09 -1.97
CA THR A 83 7.75 5.17 -1.04
C THR A 83 7.94 6.50 -1.77
N GLN A 84 6.96 7.37 -1.64
CA GLN A 84 7.04 8.72 -2.18
C GLN A 84 6.95 9.70 -1.03
N GLU A 85 7.88 10.63 -0.97
CA GLU A 85 7.95 11.57 0.15
C GLU A 85 8.07 13.00 -0.32
N LYS A 86 7.39 13.88 0.41
CA LYS A 86 7.57 15.32 0.33
C LYS A 86 7.93 15.79 1.71
N THR A 87 9.23 15.85 1.99
CA THR A 87 9.75 16.18 3.31
C THR A 87 9.48 17.63 3.66
N PRO A 88 8.99 17.95 4.85
CA PRO A 88 8.55 17.08 5.93
C PRO A 88 7.03 16.94 5.99
N GLU A 89 6.34 17.04 4.88
CA GLU A 89 4.89 17.17 4.85
C GLU A 89 4.17 15.85 4.72
N ALA A 90 4.69 14.96 3.88
CA ALA A 90 3.94 13.76 3.55
C ALA A 90 4.86 12.64 3.11
N SER A 91 4.42 11.42 3.36
CA SER A 91 5.07 10.22 2.86
C SER A 91 3.99 9.16 2.68
N THR A 92 4.06 8.43 1.58
CA THR A 92 3.11 7.35 1.33
C THR A 92 3.79 6.24 0.54
N GLN A 93 3.20 5.06 0.61
CA GLN A 93 3.72 3.89 -0.06
C GLN A 93 2.57 3.23 -0.82
N ALA A 94 2.67 3.22 -2.15
CA ALA A 94 1.63 2.64 -2.98
C ALA A 94 1.65 1.13 -2.91
N ASP A 95 0.52 0.50 -3.19
CA ASP A 95 0.46 -0.96 -3.26
C ASP A 95 1.16 -1.48 -4.49
N LYS A 96 0.97 -0.81 -5.61
CA LYS A 96 1.61 -1.15 -6.89
C LYS A 96 1.95 0.14 -7.59
N SER A 97 3.04 0.13 -8.35
CA SER A 97 3.37 1.29 -9.17
C SER A 97 4.06 0.82 -10.44
N PHE A 98 3.98 1.67 -11.46
CA PHE A 98 4.53 1.35 -12.78
C PHE A 98 5.15 2.60 -13.38
N CYS A 99 6.32 2.42 -13.99
CA CYS A 99 6.89 3.44 -14.83
C CYS A 99 6.53 3.08 -16.27
N LEU A 100 6.15 4.08 -17.05
CA LEU A 100 5.78 3.86 -18.44
C LEU A 100 6.89 4.39 -19.34
N GLY A 101 7.29 3.56 -20.30
CA GLY A 101 8.30 3.93 -21.26
C GLY A 101 9.71 3.67 -20.81
N GLU A 102 10.06 4.05 -19.60
CA GLU A 102 11.40 3.89 -19.05
C GLU A 102 11.33 3.89 -17.52
N PRO A 103 12.34 3.32 -16.86
CA PRO A 103 12.38 3.38 -15.40
C PRO A 103 12.56 4.83 -14.92
N LYS A 104 11.88 5.17 -13.82
CA LYS A 104 11.89 6.52 -13.27
C LYS A 104 11.89 6.47 -11.76
N LEU A 105 12.35 7.56 -11.14
CA LEU A 105 12.30 7.68 -9.70
C LEU A 105 10.87 7.87 -9.20
N ILE A 106 10.06 8.57 -10.00
CA ILE A 106 8.66 8.79 -9.66
C ILE A 106 7.84 8.01 -10.68
N PRO A 107 7.04 7.04 -10.23
CA PRO A 107 6.27 6.25 -11.17
C PRO A 107 5.19 7.07 -11.85
N ASP A 108 4.85 6.67 -13.06
CA ASP A 108 3.77 7.32 -13.81
C ASP A 108 2.41 6.90 -13.32
N LEU A 109 2.31 5.70 -12.76
CA LEU A 109 1.04 5.14 -12.32
C LEU A 109 1.24 4.52 -10.95
N SER A 110 0.42 4.91 -10.00
CA SER A 110 0.43 4.32 -8.67
C SER A 110 -0.97 3.86 -8.34
N ILE A 111 -1.05 2.69 -7.73
CA ILE A 111 -2.32 2.09 -7.38
C ILE A 111 -2.34 1.87 -5.89
N GLU A 112 -3.38 2.35 -5.26
CA GLU A 112 -3.60 2.11 -3.85
C GLU A 112 -4.94 1.42 -3.69
N VAL A 113 -4.92 0.27 -3.04
CA VAL A 113 -6.12 -0.50 -2.78
C VAL A 113 -6.63 -0.11 -1.41
N VAL A 114 -7.86 0.30 -1.35
CA VAL A 114 -8.51 0.62 -0.09
C VAL A 114 -9.55 -0.47 0.16
N TYR A 115 -9.32 -1.26 1.21
CA TYR A 115 -10.25 -2.32 1.57
C TYR A 115 -10.82 -1.98 2.93
N GLN A 116 -12.11 -1.76 2.98
CA GLN A 116 -12.80 -1.46 4.20
C GLN A 116 -14.03 -2.34 4.31
N GLU A 117 -14.25 -2.84 5.52
CA GLU A 117 -15.51 -3.49 5.78
C GLU A 117 -16.55 -2.41 5.97
N ILE A 118 -17.68 -2.56 5.30
CA ILE A 118 -18.77 -1.61 5.44
C ILE A 118 -19.31 -1.74 6.84
N GLY A 119 -19.45 -0.61 7.54
CA GLY A 119 -19.76 -0.60 8.96
C GLY A 119 -21.18 -1.02 9.31
N PHE A 120 -22.02 -1.32 8.36
CA PHE A 120 -23.36 -1.79 8.65
C PHE A 120 -23.51 -3.20 8.12
N LYS A 121 -24.35 -3.97 8.78
CA LYS A 121 -24.65 -5.31 8.33
C LYS A 121 -25.85 -5.24 7.44
N THR A 122 -25.72 -5.72 6.24
CA THR A 122 -26.80 -5.72 5.29
C THR A 122 -27.35 -7.13 5.16
N PRO A 123 -28.61 -7.25 4.79
CA PRO A 123 -29.19 -8.60 4.70
C PRO A 123 -28.57 -9.47 3.64
N PHE A 124 -27.78 -8.91 2.75
CA PHE A 124 -27.17 -9.73 1.71
C PHE A 124 -25.75 -10.16 2.06
N PHE A 125 -25.35 -9.94 3.26
CA PHE A 125 -24.09 -10.47 3.75
C PHE A 125 -24.30 -11.80 4.44
#